data_019a5b605f71b4b2b91a4d7ed532f6d7
#
_entry.id   019a5b605f71b4b2b91a4d7ed532f6d7
#
_cell.length_a   1.000
_cell.length_b   1.000
_cell.length_c   1.000
_cell.angle_alpha   90.00
_cell.angle_beta   90.00
_cell.angle_gamma   90.00
#
_symmetry.space_group_name_H-M   'P 1'
#
loop_
_entity.id
_entity.type
_entity.pdbx_description
1 polymer ?
#
loop_
_entity_poly.entity_id
_entity_poly.type
_entity_poly.pdbx_seq_one_letter_code
_entity_poly.pdbx_strand_id
1 'polypeptide(L)'
;MTRLFVAAWPSEEAVAYLRSLPHDGWVNVRWMPEDNWHVTLAFLGETEIDDVMERLARGGYDAATAELAPRLRVMGPNSLVVPVDGLDQLAAGVRTQVFDAAPKRPFHGHLTVGRSIGKRPISGRTTTGQIATPCSFDVTEIALVRSTLSPEGARYDTVGTVACR
;
A
#
# COMPACT_ATOMS: atom_id res chain seq x y z
N MET A 1 22.32 5.08 3.40
CA MET A 1 21.13 4.79 2.55
C MET A 1 20.03 4.21 3.39
N THR A 2 18.81 4.49 3.03
CA THR A 2 17.61 4.11 3.78
C THR A 2 16.64 3.40 2.84
N ARG A 3 16.01 2.33 3.30
CA ARG A 3 14.98 1.65 2.51
C ARG A 3 13.69 2.44 2.52
N LEU A 4 13.29 2.90 1.33
CA LEU A 4 12.19 3.84 1.15
C LEU A 4 11.13 3.32 0.18
N PHE A 5 9.92 3.78 0.39
CA PHE A 5 8.83 3.66 -0.58
C PHE A 5 7.91 4.88 -0.49
N VAL A 6 7.18 5.15 -1.57
CA VAL A 6 6.14 6.19 -1.58
C VAL A 6 4.78 5.52 -1.43
N ALA A 7 3.97 6.06 -0.55
CA ALA A 7 2.69 5.47 -0.17
C ALA A 7 1.56 6.49 -0.07
N ALA A 8 0.34 5.97 -0.18
CA ALA A 8 -0.88 6.63 0.26
C ALA A 8 -1.38 5.93 1.53
N TRP A 9 -1.54 6.70 2.61
CA TRP A 9 -2.08 6.19 3.86
C TRP A 9 -3.61 6.23 3.82
N PRO A 10 -4.30 5.16 4.27
CA PRO A 10 -5.75 5.16 4.35
C PRO A 10 -6.29 6.11 5.42
N SER A 11 -7.50 6.60 5.23
CA SER A 11 -8.22 7.36 6.25
C SER A 11 -8.62 6.46 7.43
N GLU A 12 -8.99 7.06 8.55
CA GLU A 12 -9.50 6.31 9.72
C GLU A 12 -10.74 5.48 9.36
N GLU A 13 -11.61 6.02 8.51
CA GLU A 13 -12.80 5.31 8.02
C GLU A 13 -12.41 4.09 7.17
N ALA A 14 -11.41 4.24 6.31
CA ALA A 14 -10.90 3.12 5.51
C ALA A 14 -10.25 2.05 6.39
N VAL A 15 -9.52 2.42 7.43
CA VAL A 15 -8.96 1.47 8.40
C VAL A 15 -10.07 0.71 9.13
N ALA A 16 -11.13 1.40 9.57
CA ALA A 16 -12.28 0.76 10.21
C ALA A 16 -12.97 -0.21 9.26
N TYR A 17 -13.13 0.17 8.00
CA TYR A 17 -13.67 -0.70 6.96
C TYR A 17 -12.83 -1.97 6.77
N LEU A 18 -11.52 -1.82 6.63
CA LEU A 18 -10.60 -2.95 6.46
C LEU A 18 -10.65 -3.90 7.65
N ARG A 19 -10.76 -3.35 8.85
CA ARG A 19 -10.92 -4.14 10.09
C ARG A 19 -12.20 -4.95 10.07
N SER A 20 -13.26 -4.44 9.45
CA SER A 20 -14.58 -5.10 9.36
C SER A 20 -14.65 -6.23 8.33
N LEU A 21 -13.67 -6.32 7.42
CA LEU A 21 -13.67 -7.38 6.42
C LEU A 21 -13.47 -8.75 7.08
N PRO A 22 -14.13 -9.81 6.57
CA PRO A 22 -13.98 -11.14 7.15
C PRO A 22 -12.53 -11.64 7.07
N HIS A 23 -11.95 -11.96 8.22
CA HIS A 23 -10.60 -12.50 8.32
C HIS A 23 -10.57 -14.03 8.41
N ASP A 24 -11.73 -14.64 8.59
CA ASP A 24 -11.87 -16.09 8.70
C ASP A 24 -11.72 -16.78 7.33
N GLY A 25 -11.32 -18.04 7.36
CA GLY A 25 -11.22 -18.86 6.15
C GLY A 25 -9.87 -18.77 5.44
N TRP A 26 -8.94 -17.98 5.94
CA TRP A 26 -7.60 -17.85 5.39
C TRP A 26 -6.61 -18.68 6.21
N VAL A 27 -5.76 -19.42 5.52
CA VAL A 27 -4.76 -20.32 6.11
C VAL A 27 -3.37 -19.78 5.85
N ASN A 28 -2.52 -19.89 6.87
CA ASN A 28 -1.11 -19.51 6.79
C ASN A 28 -0.88 -18.00 6.61
N VAL A 29 -1.72 -17.21 7.25
CA VAL A 29 -1.63 -15.73 7.21
C VAL A 29 -1.15 -15.20 8.55
N ARG A 30 -0.11 -14.37 8.49
CA ARG A 30 0.25 -13.46 9.57
C ARG A 30 -0.35 -12.10 9.23
N TRP A 31 -1.29 -11.66 10.05
CA TRP A 31 -1.97 -10.39 9.86
C TRP A 31 -1.03 -9.22 10.20
N MET A 32 -1.01 -8.21 9.33
CA MET A 32 -0.20 -7.02 9.56
C MET A 32 -0.89 -6.08 10.54
N PRO A 33 -0.11 -5.36 11.39
CA PRO A 33 -0.67 -4.30 12.22
C PRO A 33 -1.36 -3.22 11.36
N GLU A 34 -2.45 -2.67 11.86
CA GLU A 34 -3.21 -1.63 11.16
C GLU A 34 -2.37 -0.41 10.80
N ASP A 35 -1.40 -0.05 11.66
CA ASP A 35 -0.48 1.07 11.42
C ASP A 35 0.40 0.86 10.19
N ASN A 36 0.51 -0.36 9.70
CA ASN A 36 1.28 -0.69 8.51
C ASN A 36 0.43 -0.76 7.23
N TRP A 37 -0.88 -0.60 7.34
CA TRP A 37 -1.76 -0.66 6.17
C TRP A 37 -1.59 0.59 5.29
N HIS A 38 -1.24 0.38 4.04
CA HIS A 38 -1.02 1.46 3.08
C HIS A 38 -1.13 0.94 1.65
N VAL A 39 -1.25 1.85 0.70
CA VAL A 39 -1.09 1.53 -0.72
C VAL A 39 0.28 2.03 -1.14
N THR A 40 1.13 1.14 -1.62
CA THR A 40 2.45 1.52 -2.15
C THR A 40 2.29 2.05 -3.57
N LEU A 41 2.80 3.26 -3.82
CA LEU A 41 2.82 3.89 -5.14
C LEU A 41 4.13 3.62 -5.88
N ALA A 42 5.24 3.54 -5.16
CA ALA A 42 6.55 3.22 -5.71
C ALA A 42 7.48 2.63 -4.65
N PHE A 43 8.12 1.52 -4.95
CA PHE A 43 9.21 0.97 -4.15
C PHE A 43 10.54 1.51 -4.65
N LEU A 44 11.33 2.11 -3.77
CA LEU A 44 12.58 2.79 -4.16
C LEU A 44 13.83 1.98 -3.77
N GLY A 45 13.68 1.02 -2.86
CA GLY A 45 14.83 0.33 -2.30
C GLY A 45 15.66 1.24 -1.39
N GLU A 46 16.95 0.98 -1.30
CA GLU A 46 17.86 1.79 -0.49
C GLU A 46 18.31 3.02 -1.27
N THR A 47 18.00 4.20 -0.74
CA THR A 47 18.30 5.49 -1.36
C THR A 47 18.37 6.60 -0.31
N GLU A 48 18.71 7.81 -0.73
CA GLU A 48 18.80 8.96 0.16
C GLU A 48 17.45 9.70 0.24
N ILE A 49 17.04 10.03 1.47
CA ILE A 49 15.75 10.69 1.74
C ILE A 49 15.66 12.03 1.02
N ASP A 50 16.70 12.86 1.15
CA ASP A 50 16.70 14.22 0.60
C ASP A 50 16.60 14.22 -0.92
N ASP A 51 17.30 13.31 -1.60
CA ASP A 51 17.25 13.17 -3.05
C ASP A 51 15.85 12.79 -3.53
N VAL A 52 15.22 11.86 -2.84
CA VAL A 52 13.85 11.44 -3.20
C VAL A 52 12.84 12.55 -2.92
N MET A 53 12.94 13.24 -1.78
CA MET A 53 12.05 14.35 -1.46
C MET A 53 12.18 15.49 -2.46
N GLU A 54 13.41 15.81 -2.90
CA GLU A 54 13.62 16.81 -3.93
C GLU A 54 12.94 16.43 -5.25
N ARG A 55 13.09 15.18 -5.67
CA ARG A 55 12.42 14.66 -6.87
C ARG A 55 10.89 14.71 -6.75
N LEU A 56 10.36 14.24 -5.64
CA LEU A 56 8.91 14.25 -5.39
C LEU A 56 8.35 15.68 -5.39
N ALA A 57 9.05 16.63 -4.77
CA ALA A 57 8.60 18.02 -4.68
C ALA A 57 8.53 18.74 -6.04
N ARG A 58 9.24 18.25 -7.06
CA ARG A 58 9.19 18.79 -8.42
C ARG A 58 7.93 18.37 -9.18
N GLY A 59 7.28 17.29 -8.76
CA GLY A 59 6.08 16.79 -9.41
C GLY A 59 4.83 17.57 -8.99
N GLY A 60 3.90 17.72 -9.94
CA GLY A 60 2.54 18.15 -9.64
C GLY A 60 1.64 16.92 -9.62
N TYR A 61 0.94 16.70 -8.53
CA TYR A 61 0.08 15.53 -8.36
C TYR A 61 -1.35 15.98 -8.16
N ASP A 62 -2.28 15.37 -8.90
CA ASP A 62 -3.70 15.57 -8.68
C ASP A 62 -4.15 14.72 -7.51
N ALA A 63 -5.04 15.28 -6.68
CA ALA A 63 -5.72 14.49 -5.66
C ALA A 63 -6.49 13.35 -6.32
N ALA A 64 -6.53 12.21 -5.66
CA ALA A 64 -7.16 11.02 -6.19
C ALA A 64 -8.09 10.40 -5.14
N THR A 65 -9.01 9.56 -5.60
CA THR A 65 -9.86 8.76 -4.73
C THR A 65 -9.48 7.30 -4.87
N ALA A 66 -9.06 6.69 -3.76
CA ALA A 66 -8.76 5.27 -3.69
C ALA A 66 -10.05 4.50 -3.42
N GLU A 67 -10.37 3.53 -4.25
CA GLU A 67 -11.54 2.67 -4.11
C GLU A 67 -11.10 1.28 -3.65
N LEU A 68 -11.49 0.90 -2.44
CA LEU A 68 -11.18 -0.39 -1.85
C LEU A 68 -12.21 -1.43 -2.31
N ALA A 69 -11.74 -2.53 -2.90
CA ALA A 69 -12.62 -3.63 -3.25
C ALA A 69 -13.23 -4.27 -1.98
N PRO A 70 -14.46 -4.78 -2.05
CA PRO A 70 -15.13 -5.37 -0.90
C PRO A 70 -14.72 -6.82 -0.65
N ARG A 71 -13.44 -7.14 -0.85
CA ARG A 71 -12.96 -8.51 -0.72
C ARG A 71 -11.46 -8.56 -0.45
N LEU A 72 -11.06 -9.63 0.22
CA LEU A 72 -9.66 -10.02 0.33
C LEU A 72 -9.29 -10.96 -0.82
N ARG A 73 -8.06 -10.88 -1.26
CA ARG A 73 -7.53 -11.67 -2.36
C ARG A 73 -6.07 -12.02 -2.12
N VAL A 74 -5.66 -13.23 -2.49
CA VAL A 74 -4.25 -13.61 -2.50
C VAL A 74 -3.59 -13.01 -3.74
N MET A 75 -2.50 -12.27 -3.53
CA MET A 75 -1.66 -11.70 -4.57
C MET A 75 -0.29 -12.37 -4.54
N GLY A 76 0.04 -13.08 -5.63
CA GLY A 76 1.17 -14.00 -5.59
C GLY A 76 0.94 -15.08 -4.52
N PRO A 77 1.97 -15.79 -4.08
CA PRO A 77 1.78 -16.81 -3.05
C PRO A 77 1.80 -16.28 -1.62
N ASN A 78 2.31 -15.06 -1.40
CA ASN A 78 2.77 -14.62 -0.08
C ASN A 78 2.06 -13.40 0.48
N SER A 79 1.12 -12.81 -0.25
CA SER A 79 0.43 -11.59 0.18
C SER A 79 -1.08 -11.75 0.13
N LEU A 80 -1.75 -11.34 1.20
CA LEU A 80 -3.19 -11.19 1.25
C LEU A 80 -3.52 -9.71 1.19
N VAL A 81 -4.30 -9.31 0.20
CA VAL A 81 -4.50 -7.91 -0.13
C VAL A 81 -5.96 -7.57 -0.34
N VAL A 82 -6.26 -6.29 -0.22
CA VAL A 82 -7.49 -5.68 -0.76
C VAL A 82 -7.10 -4.96 -2.05
N PRO A 83 -7.68 -5.30 -3.21
CA PRO A 83 -7.47 -4.54 -4.43
C PRO A 83 -7.92 -3.09 -4.27
N VAL A 84 -7.16 -2.16 -4.84
CA VAL A 84 -7.44 -0.72 -4.77
C VAL A 84 -7.39 -0.12 -6.17
N ASP A 85 -8.50 0.49 -6.58
CA ASP A 85 -8.60 1.22 -7.85
C ASP A 85 -8.49 2.73 -7.63
N GLY A 86 -8.27 3.48 -8.69
CA GLY A 86 -8.31 4.95 -8.69
C GLY A 86 -6.98 5.64 -8.48
N LEU A 87 -5.88 4.91 -8.24
CA LEU A 87 -4.56 5.48 -7.97
C LEU A 87 -3.56 5.33 -9.12
N ASP A 88 -3.99 4.84 -10.29
CA ASP A 88 -3.07 4.54 -11.39
C ASP A 88 -2.36 5.79 -11.92
N GLN A 89 -3.07 6.91 -12.09
CA GLN A 89 -2.48 8.15 -12.56
C GLN A 89 -1.57 8.78 -11.52
N LEU A 90 -1.96 8.74 -10.26
CA LEU A 90 -1.13 9.23 -9.16
C LEU A 90 0.18 8.42 -9.07
N ALA A 91 0.08 7.10 -9.13
CA ALA A 91 1.25 6.23 -9.13
C ALA A 91 2.15 6.47 -10.34
N ALA A 92 1.56 6.68 -11.53
CA ALA A 92 2.33 7.01 -12.74
C ALA A 92 3.11 8.32 -12.57
N GLY A 93 2.47 9.35 -12.03
CA GLY A 93 3.11 10.65 -11.76
C GLY A 93 4.26 10.52 -10.76
N VAL A 94 4.06 9.80 -9.67
CA VAL A 94 5.09 9.52 -8.67
C VAL A 94 6.27 8.77 -9.30
N ARG A 95 5.99 7.70 -10.02
CA ARG A 95 7.02 6.85 -10.63
C ARG A 95 7.85 7.60 -11.67
N THR A 96 7.24 8.51 -12.42
CA THR A 96 7.95 9.39 -13.36
C THR A 96 8.97 10.29 -12.65
N GLN A 97 8.65 10.75 -11.45
CA GLN A 97 9.55 11.62 -10.68
C GLN A 97 10.70 10.86 -10.01
N VAL A 98 10.43 9.70 -9.46
CA VAL A 98 11.41 9.00 -8.62
C VAL A 98 12.30 8.02 -9.39
N PHE A 99 11.90 7.57 -10.57
CA PHE A 99 12.70 6.66 -11.39
C PHE A 99 13.27 7.37 -12.63
N ASP A 100 14.52 7.05 -12.96
CA ASP A 100 15.18 7.58 -14.17
C ASP A 100 14.64 6.89 -15.44
N ALA A 101 14.16 5.65 -15.30
CA ALA A 101 13.54 4.90 -16.39
C ALA A 101 12.22 4.30 -15.90
N ALA A 102 11.25 4.18 -16.79
CA ALA A 102 9.95 3.59 -16.46
C ALA A 102 10.13 2.17 -15.91
N PRO A 103 9.51 1.85 -14.74
CA PRO A 103 9.55 0.51 -14.19
C PRO A 103 8.95 -0.51 -15.17
N LYS A 104 9.55 -1.69 -15.24
CA LYS A 104 9.09 -2.76 -16.13
C LYS A 104 7.74 -3.36 -15.67
N ARG A 105 7.48 -3.35 -14.36
CA ARG A 105 6.22 -3.87 -13.81
C ARG A 105 5.14 -2.79 -13.83
N PRO A 106 3.96 -3.09 -14.34
CA PRO A 106 2.83 -2.17 -14.25
C PRO A 106 2.41 -1.98 -12.79
N PHE A 107 1.80 -0.84 -12.50
CA PHE A 107 1.22 -0.58 -11.20
C PHE A 107 -0.10 -1.37 -11.06
N HIS A 108 -0.22 -2.09 -9.94
CA HIS A 108 -1.47 -2.73 -9.53
C HIS A 108 -1.79 -2.27 -8.11
N GLY A 109 -2.78 -1.41 -7.97
CA GLY A 109 -3.18 -0.86 -6.68
C GLY A 109 -3.67 -1.96 -5.74
N HIS A 110 -3.07 -2.02 -4.56
CA HIS A 110 -3.47 -2.96 -3.52
C HIS A 110 -3.01 -2.48 -2.16
N LEU A 111 -3.71 -2.95 -1.13
CA LEU A 111 -3.34 -2.72 0.26
C LEU A 111 -3.14 -4.09 0.90
N THR A 112 -1.93 -4.33 1.39
CA THR A 112 -1.59 -5.61 2.00
C THR A 112 -2.03 -5.64 3.47
N VAL A 113 -2.82 -6.64 3.83
CA VAL A 113 -3.30 -6.83 5.20
C VAL A 113 -2.68 -8.05 5.89
N GLY A 114 -2.05 -8.94 5.13
CA GLY A 114 -1.41 -10.13 5.67
C GLY A 114 -0.29 -10.66 4.78
N ARG A 115 0.59 -11.42 5.39
CA ARG A 115 1.72 -12.09 4.73
C ARG A 115 1.71 -13.56 5.09
N SER A 116 2.30 -14.39 4.22
CA SER A 116 2.46 -15.81 4.53
C SER A 116 3.38 -16.03 5.72
N ILE A 117 3.11 -17.10 6.45
CA ILE A 117 3.99 -17.58 7.52
C ILE A 117 5.03 -18.52 6.90
N GLY A 118 6.30 -18.14 6.99
CA GLY A 118 7.40 -18.92 6.42
C GLY A 118 7.29 -19.05 4.90
N LYS A 119 7.61 -20.25 4.38
CA LYS A 119 7.61 -20.54 2.94
C LYS A 119 6.29 -21.12 2.42
N ARG A 120 5.29 -21.31 3.27
CA ARG A 120 4.00 -21.84 2.87
C ARG A 120 3.16 -20.78 2.19
N PRO A 121 2.54 -21.04 1.05
CA PRO A 121 1.67 -20.08 0.41
C PRO A 121 0.40 -19.84 1.24
N ILE A 122 -0.16 -18.65 1.10
CA ILE A 122 -1.48 -18.36 1.64
C ILE A 122 -2.52 -19.12 0.83
N SER A 123 -3.47 -19.74 1.50
CA SER A 123 -4.60 -20.40 0.87
C SER A 123 -5.90 -20.06 1.58
N GLY A 124 -7.01 -20.35 0.94
CA GLY A 124 -8.32 -20.08 1.49
C GLY A 124 -9.13 -19.11 0.63
N ARG A 125 -10.25 -18.74 1.17
CA ARG A 125 -11.16 -17.79 0.56
C ARG A 125 -12.00 -17.14 1.64
N THR A 126 -12.53 -15.97 1.34
CA THR A 126 -13.49 -15.33 2.23
C THR A 126 -14.66 -16.27 2.48
N THR A 127 -14.89 -16.63 3.73
CA THR A 127 -16.04 -17.41 4.11
C THR A 127 -17.27 -16.54 4.08
N THR A 128 -18.12 -16.86 3.13
CA THR A 128 -19.55 -16.59 3.01
C THR A 128 -20.09 -15.15 3.04
N GLY A 129 -20.79 -14.85 1.98
CA GLY A 129 -22.14 -14.28 1.95
C GLY A 129 -22.34 -12.81 2.35
N GLN A 130 -21.41 -12.17 2.97
CA GLN A 130 -21.49 -10.74 3.20
C GLN A 130 -20.67 -10.03 2.13
N ILE A 131 -21.37 -9.58 1.10
CA ILE A 131 -20.81 -8.61 0.18
C ILE A 131 -20.69 -7.32 0.98
N ALA A 132 -19.49 -7.03 1.48
CA ALA A 132 -19.23 -5.74 2.10
C ALA A 132 -19.46 -4.64 1.05
N THR A 133 -20.01 -3.52 1.47
CA THR A 133 -20.14 -2.34 0.62
C THR A 133 -18.73 -1.84 0.29
N PRO A 134 -18.43 -1.46 -0.97
CA PRO A 134 -17.14 -0.85 -1.29
C PRO A 134 -16.89 0.41 -0.45
N CYS A 135 -15.64 0.65 -0.12
CA CYS A 135 -15.21 1.84 0.63
C CYS A 135 -14.21 2.63 -0.21
N SER A 136 -14.24 3.93 -0.09
CA SER A 136 -13.26 4.81 -0.73
C SER A 136 -12.67 5.78 0.28
N PHE A 137 -11.47 6.28 -0.04
CA PHE A 137 -10.87 7.39 0.72
C PHE A 137 -10.12 8.32 -0.22
N ASP A 138 -10.10 9.60 0.14
CA ASP A 138 -9.39 10.61 -0.64
C ASP A 138 -7.91 10.59 -0.32
N VAL A 139 -7.09 10.71 -1.37
CA VAL A 139 -5.65 10.84 -1.28
C VAL A 139 -5.29 12.28 -1.63
N THR A 140 -4.99 13.08 -0.61
CA THR A 140 -4.65 14.51 -0.73
C THR A 140 -3.19 14.78 -0.48
N GLU A 141 -2.44 13.75 -0.11
CA GLU A 141 -0.99 13.79 0.00
C GLU A 141 -0.38 12.42 -0.25
N ILE A 142 0.85 12.41 -0.71
CA ILE A 142 1.69 11.21 -0.80
C ILE A 142 2.76 11.28 0.28
N ALA A 143 3.11 10.14 0.83
CA ALA A 143 4.10 10.03 1.90
C ALA A 143 5.35 9.30 1.43
N LEU A 144 6.52 9.83 1.76
CA LEU A 144 7.76 9.08 1.69
C LEU A 144 7.94 8.35 3.02
N VAL A 145 8.07 7.04 2.96
CA VAL A 145 8.07 6.16 4.14
C VAL A 145 9.38 5.40 4.23
N ARG A 146 9.96 5.41 5.41
CA ARG A 146 11.13 4.61 5.75
C ARG A 146 10.68 3.27 6.31
N SER A 147 11.25 2.18 5.79
CA SER A 147 11.04 0.85 6.30
C SER A 147 12.26 0.39 7.11
N THR A 148 12.04 0.04 8.36
CA THR A 148 13.05 -0.51 9.25
C THR A 148 12.63 -1.91 9.66
N LEU A 149 13.52 -2.89 9.48
CA LEU A 149 13.26 -4.26 9.94
C LEU A 149 13.60 -4.38 11.43
N SER A 150 12.71 -5.03 12.17
CA SER A 150 12.91 -5.36 13.58
C SER A 150 12.50 -6.81 13.83
N PRO A 151 12.87 -7.41 14.99
CA PRO A 151 12.41 -8.76 15.34
C PRO A 151 10.89 -8.91 15.38
N GLU A 152 10.16 -7.84 15.66
CA GLU A 152 8.70 -7.83 15.69
C GLU A 152 8.06 -7.60 14.32
N GLY A 153 8.86 -7.39 13.27
CA GLY A 153 8.41 -7.11 11.90
C GLY A 153 8.88 -5.77 11.37
N ALA A 154 8.32 -5.35 10.24
CA ALA A 154 8.66 -4.08 9.63
C ALA A 154 8.00 -2.92 10.39
N ARG A 155 8.79 -1.87 10.60
CA ARG A 155 8.31 -0.59 11.12
C ARG A 155 8.34 0.44 10.02
N TYR A 156 7.26 1.18 9.86
CA TYR A 156 7.11 2.21 8.84
C TYR A 156 7.00 3.59 9.48
N ASP A 157 7.89 4.49 9.09
CA ASP A 157 7.90 5.88 9.56
C ASP A 157 7.79 6.82 8.36
N THR A 158 6.83 7.72 8.38
CA THR A 158 6.74 8.79 7.38
C THR A 158 7.86 9.80 7.62
N VAL A 159 8.70 9.99 6.62
CA VAL A 159 9.86 10.92 6.69
C VAL A 159 9.63 12.20 5.88
N GLY A 160 8.58 12.26 5.09
CA GLY A 160 8.21 13.46 4.35
C GLY A 160 6.87 13.27 3.64
N THR A 161 6.22 14.37 3.27
CA THR A 161 4.97 14.34 2.51
C THR A 161 4.98 15.39 1.42
N VAL A 162 4.22 15.14 0.35
CA VAL A 162 3.96 16.10 -0.73
C VAL A 162 2.46 16.16 -0.96
N ALA A 163 1.92 17.37 -0.99
CA ALA A 163 0.49 17.57 -1.20
C ALA A 163 0.07 17.24 -2.64
N CYS A 164 -1.11 16.67 -2.78
CA CYS A 164 -1.84 16.52 -4.04
C CYS A 164 -2.92 17.61 -4.12
N ARG A 165 -3.16 18.13 -5.30
CA ARG A 165 -4.11 19.23 -5.52
C ARG A 165 -5.22 18.88 -6.48
#